data_e01e2207ae084939bd1435cea5efb188
#
_entry.id   e01e2207ae084939bd1435cea5efb188
#
_cell.length_a   1.000
_cell.length_b   1.000
_cell.length_c   1.000
_cell.angle_alpha   90.00
_cell.angle_beta   90.00
_cell.angle_gamma   90.00
#
_symmetry.space_group_name_H-M   'P 1'
#
loop_
_entity.id
_entity.type
_entity.pdbx_description
1 polymer ?
#
loop_
_entity_poly.entity_id
_entity_poly.type
_entity_poly.pdbx_seq_one_letter_code
_entity_poly.pdbx_strand_id
1 'polypeptide(L)' 'MKFENANVLITGGASGIGRIMGRMALEKGASCLVIWDINPQNITSTIKELGKIGKVKGQVVD' A
#
# COMPACT_ATOMS: atom_id res chain seq x y z
N MET A 1 -0.18 12.26 -12.64
CA MET A 1 -1.18 11.78 -11.67
C MET A 1 -0.80 12.28 -10.28
N LYS A 2 -1.74 12.89 -9.58
CA LYS A 2 -1.48 13.43 -8.24
C LYS A 2 -2.22 12.59 -7.21
N PHE A 3 -1.50 12.14 -6.20
CA PHE A 3 -2.08 11.42 -5.06
C PHE A 3 -2.09 12.25 -3.79
N GLU A 4 -1.75 13.52 -3.90
CA GLU A 4 -1.65 14.40 -2.74
C GLU A 4 -2.98 14.47 -1.99
N ASN A 5 -2.91 14.17 -0.70
CA ASN A 5 -4.07 14.11 0.20
C ASN A 5 -5.09 13.02 -0.16
N ALA A 6 -4.74 12.07 -1.02
CA ALA A 6 -5.64 11.00 -1.40
C ALA A 6 -5.47 9.78 -0.48
N ASN A 7 -6.58 9.09 -0.26
CA ASN A 7 -6.54 7.75 0.34
C ASN A 7 -6.59 6.75 -0.80
N VAL A 8 -5.57 5.93 -0.92
CA VAL A 8 -5.42 5.00 -2.04
C VAL A 8 -5.64 3.57 -1.56
N LEU A 9 -6.52 2.85 -2.23
CA LEU A 9 -6.76 1.45 -1.96
C LEU A 9 -6.23 0.61 -3.11
N ILE A 10 -5.43 -0.40 -2.79
CA ILE A 10 -4.91 -1.32 -3.79
C ILE A 10 -5.25 -2.74 -3.37
N THR A 11 -6.03 -3.44 -4.18
CA THR A 11 -6.30 -4.86 -4.00
C THR A 11 -5.14 -5.65 -4.59
N GLY A 12 -4.71 -6.70 -3.89
CA GLY A 12 -3.49 -7.41 -4.26
C GLY A 12 -2.25 -6.55 -4.06
N GLY A 13 -2.33 -5.56 -3.15
CA GLY A 13 -1.28 -4.56 -2.98
C GLY A 13 -0.01 -5.08 -2.34
N ALA A 14 -0.02 -6.30 -1.82
CA ALA A 14 1.19 -6.92 -1.27
C ALA A 14 1.93 -7.77 -2.29
N SER A 15 1.38 -7.94 -3.51
CA SER A 15 2.06 -8.62 -4.61
C SER A 15 3.02 -7.65 -5.32
N GLY A 16 3.87 -8.18 -6.20
CA GLY A 16 4.92 -7.38 -6.83
C GLY A 16 4.44 -6.08 -7.47
N ILE A 17 3.47 -6.16 -8.39
CA ILE A 17 2.98 -4.98 -9.10
C ILE A 17 2.22 -4.05 -8.15
N GLY A 18 1.36 -4.61 -7.29
CA GLY A 18 0.61 -3.82 -6.33
C GLY A 18 1.50 -3.07 -5.36
N ARG A 19 2.60 -3.72 -4.93
CA ARG A 19 3.56 -3.09 -4.03
C ARG A 19 4.26 -1.90 -4.70
N ILE A 20 4.63 -2.04 -5.97
CA ILE A 20 5.25 -0.96 -6.73
C ILE A 20 4.28 0.21 -6.88
N MET A 21 3.03 -0.07 -7.21
CA MET A 21 2.00 0.97 -7.33
C MET A 21 1.77 1.70 -6.02
N GLY A 22 1.72 0.94 -4.91
CA GLY A 22 1.55 1.53 -3.58
C GLY A 22 2.70 2.45 -3.22
N ARG A 23 3.91 2.03 -3.52
CA ARG A 23 5.10 2.86 -3.28
C ARG A 23 5.03 4.15 -4.06
N MET A 24 4.66 4.07 -5.35
CA MET A 24 4.53 5.26 -6.18
C MET A 24 3.48 6.22 -5.63
N ALA A 25 2.33 5.69 -5.17
CA ALA A 25 1.29 6.52 -4.60
C ALA A 25 1.79 7.28 -3.37
N LEU A 26 2.51 6.60 -2.48
CA LEU A 26 3.07 7.24 -1.29
C LEU A 26 4.13 8.28 -1.64
N GLU A 27 4.97 7.97 -2.61
CA GLU A 27 6.01 8.91 -3.06
C GLU A 27 5.41 10.16 -3.70
N LYS A 28 4.19 10.05 -4.22
CA LYS A 28 3.48 11.18 -4.82
C LYS A 28 2.54 11.88 -3.82
N GLY A 29 2.67 11.57 -2.55
CA GLY A 29 2.00 12.33 -1.49
C GLY A 29 0.66 11.80 -1.02
N ALA A 30 0.34 10.53 -1.29
CA ALA A 30 -0.88 9.95 -0.75
C ALA A 30 -0.91 10.04 0.78
N SER A 31 -2.06 10.41 1.33
CA SER A 31 -2.22 10.53 2.77
C SER A 31 -2.20 9.19 3.48
N CYS A 32 -2.74 8.18 2.83
CA CYS A 32 -2.80 6.84 3.38
C CYS A 32 -2.91 5.82 2.26
N LEU A 33 -2.17 4.75 2.38
CA LEU A 33 -2.26 3.61 1.48
C LEU A 33 -2.92 2.46 2.23
N VAL A 34 -3.98 1.91 1.66
CA VAL A 34 -4.65 0.73 2.20
C VAL A 34 -4.40 -0.43 1.26
N ILE A 35 -3.92 -1.53 1.79
CA ILE A 35 -3.60 -2.72 1.02
C ILE A 35 -4.52 -3.86 1.43
N TRP A 36 -5.22 -4.43 0.47
CA TRP A 36 -6.02 -5.63 0.65
C TRP A 36 -5.34 -6.78 -0.07
N ASP A 37 -5.08 -7.86 0.64
CA ASP A 37 -4.46 -9.04 0.06
C ASP A 37 -4.90 -10.27 0.85
N ILE A 38 -4.78 -11.43 0.23
CA ILE A 38 -5.14 -12.69 0.90
C ILE A 38 -4.00 -13.22 1.76
N ASN A 39 -2.79 -12.78 1.55
CA ASN A 39 -1.62 -13.30 2.24
C ASN A 39 -1.18 -12.36 3.37
N PRO A 40 -1.40 -12.74 4.64
CA PRO A 40 -1.07 -11.86 5.76
C PRO A 40 0.42 -11.58 5.91
N GLN A 41 1.27 -12.54 5.52
CA GLN A 41 2.71 -12.35 5.62
C GLN A 41 3.20 -11.30 4.62
N ASN A 42 2.66 -11.32 3.42
CA ASN A 42 3.00 -10.32 2.40
C ASN A 42 2.51 -8.93 2.81
N ILE A 43 1.33 -8.85 3.44
CA ILE A 43 0.83 -7.59 3.96
C ILE A 43 1.75 -7.03 5.02
N THR A 44 2.15 -7.84 5.97
CA THR A 44 3.06 -7.41 7.04
C THR A 44 4.39 -6.91 6.47
N SER A 45 4.95 -7.65 5.55
CA SER A 45 6.20 -7.29 4.89
C SER A 45 6.08 -5.96 4.13
N THR A 46 4.97 -5.78 3.42
CA THR A 46 4.73 -4.58 2.63
C THR A 46 4.53 -3.36 3.52
N ILE A 47 3.78 -3.51 4.61
CA ILE A 47 3.58 -2.42 5.57
C ILE A 47 4.92 -1.99 6.16
N LYS A 48 5.76 -2.96 6.51
CA LYS A 48 7.07 -2.65 7.07
C LYS A 48 7.94 -1.89 6.09
N GLU A 49 7.92 -2.28 4.83
CA GLU A 49 8.72 -1.64 3.79
C GLU A 49 8.18 -0.25 3.43
N LEU A 50 6.89 -0.16 3.11
CA LEU A 50 6.28 1.08 2.64
C LEU A 50 5.97 2.04 3.77
N GLY A 51 5.85 1.56 4.98
CA GLY A 51 5.64 2.41 6.15
C GLY A 51 6.77 3.41 6.41
N LYS A 52 7.93 3.17 5.80
CA LYS A 52 9.04 4.11 5.88
C LYS A 52 8.81 5.34 5.01
N ILE A 53 7.92 5.25 4.04
CA ILE A 53 7.63 6.33 3.10
C ILE A 53 6.41 7.13 3.57
N GLY A 54 5.40 6.45 4.09
CA GLY A 54 4.17 7.10 4.50
C GLY A 54 3.27 6.16 5.29
N LYS A 55 2.02 6.56 5.47
CA LYS A 55 1.06 5.82 6.26
C LYS A 55 0.46 4.68 5.47
N VAL A 56 0.60 3.46 5.95
CA VAL A 56 0.13 2.25 5.28
C VAL A 56 -0.70 1.43 6.26
N LYS A 57 -1.85 0.96 5.79
CA LYS A 57 -2.69 0.01 6.51
C LYS A 57 -2.91 -1.21 5.65
N GLY A 58 -3.02 -2.36 6.27
CA GLY A 58 -3.26 -3.60 5.55
C GLY A 58 -4.40 -4.37 6.14
N GLN A 59 -5.08 -5.14 5.29
CA GLN A 59 -6.16 -6.01 5.72
C GLN A 59 -6.14 -7.28 4.89
N VAL A 60 -6.30 -8.42 5.55
CA VAL A 60 -6.46 -9.69 4.88
C VAL A 60 -7.87 -9.75 4.32
N VAL A 61 -7.97 -9.85 2.99
CA VAL A 61 -9.26 -9.94 2.31
C VAL A 61 -9.17 -11.09 1.33
N ASP A 62 -10.05 -12.05 1.52
CA ASP A 62 -10.10 -13.24 0.69
C ASP A 62 -11.16 -13.10 -0.39
#